data_e3acdc250d6bc034676862bcb5427b73
#
_entry.id   e3acdc250d6bc034676862bcb5427b73
#
_cell.length_a   1.000
_cell.length_b   1.000
_cell.length_c   1.000
_cell.angle_alpha   90.00
_cell.angle_beta   90.00
_cell.angle_gamma   90.00
#
_symmetry.space_group_name_H-M   'P 1'
#
loop_
_entity.id
_entity.type
_entity.pdbx_description
1 polymer ?
#
loop_
_entity_poly.entity_id
_entity_poly.type
_entity_poly.pdbx_seq_one_letter_code
_entity_poly.pdbx_strand_id
1 'polypeptide(L)'
;MLRRFFSAIVGVGFGLGLAPAHAAEDIEAKAQACAACHGDKGVPTDPKTIPVIWGQEQSYLMKQLRDFRNGERESAVMSPIAKELAEGDLRRIAAYFAAKPWPARRASAKPPSPPKGIAQCQACHQPNFQGGLPAPRLAGLSSEYLVASMRAFATEQRTNNLDMPKFMQALTERQRSAMARYLSAL
;
A
#
# COMPACT_ATOMS: atom_id res chain seq x y z
N MET A 1 -51.33 18.08 -56.51
CA MET A 1 -51.09 18.47 -55.11
C MET A 1 -50.02 17.54 -54.54
N LEU A 2 -48.79 17.97 -54.49
CA LEU A 2 -47.63 17.14 -54.10
C LEU A 2 -47.14 17.61 -52.69
N ARG A 3 -47.39 16.81 -51.66
CA ARG A 3 -46.90 17.08 -50.29
C ARG A 3 -45.47 16.56 -50.16
N ARG A 4 -44.54 17.49 -49.94
CA ARG A 4 -43.13 17.20 -49.58
C ARG A 4 -43.04 16.93 -48.07
N PHE A 5 -42.63 15.72 -47.70
CA PHE A 5 -42.24 15.41 -46.31
C PHE A 5 -40.78 15.81 -46.10
N PHE A 6 -40.56 16.75 -45.18
CA PHE A 6 -39.23 17.08 -44.67
C PHE A 6 -38.92 16.10 -43.52
N SER A 7 -37.95 15.20 -43.70
CA SER A 7 -37.36 14.39 -42.62
C SER A 7 -36.30 15.23 -41.90
N ALA A 8 -36.54 15.51 -40.63
CA ALA A 8 -35.53 16.12 -39.76
C ALA A 8 -34.63 15.02 -39.23
N ILE A 9 -33.34 15.06 -39.57
CA ILE A 9 -32.31 14.20 -39.00
C ILE A 9 -31.86 14.84 -37.68
N VAL A 10 -32.21 14.21 -36.57
CA VAL A 10 -31.71 14.55 -35.23
C VAL A 10 -30.32 13.93 -35.09
N GLY A 11 -29.29 14.72 -35.19
CA GLY A 11 -27.92 14.30 -34.90
C GLY A 11 -27.70 14.16 -33.41
N VAL A 12 -27.52 12.91 -32.94
CA VAL A 12 -27.09 12.63 -31.56
C VAL A 12 -25.57 12.90 -31.50
N GLY A 13 -25.20 14.06 -30.97
CA GLY A 13 -23.82 14.39 -30.66
C GLY A 13 -23.29 13.53 -29.52
N PHE A 14 -22.40 12.59 -29.82
CA PHE A 14 -21.65 11.84 -28.82
C PHE A 14 -20.58 12.76 -28.25
N GLY A 15 -20.87 13.41 -27.14
CA GLY A 15 -19.90 14.21 -26.40
C GLY A 15 -18.89 13.28 -25.73
N LEU A 16 -17.69 13.14 -26.30
CA LEU A 16 -16.54 12.58 -25.56
C LEU A 16 -16.24 13.53 -24.39
N GLY A 17 -16.66 13.13 -23.22
CA GLY A 17 -16.30 13.79 -21.97
C GLY A 17 -14.80 13.65 -21.73
N LEU A 18 -14.04 14.69 -22.03
CA LEU A 18 -12.66 14.84 -21.58
C LEU A 18 -12.69 14.90 -20.05
N ALA A 19 -12.24 13.86 -19.38
CA ALA A 19 -12.01 13.90 -17.95
C ALA A 19 -11.01 15.03 -17.63
N PRO A 20 -11.23 15.82 -16.56
CA PRO A 20 -10.42 17.00 -16.31
C PRO A 20 -8.97 16.62 -15.99
N ALA A 21 -8.04 17.03 -16.82
CA ALA A 21 -6.60 16.88 -16.65
C ALA A 21 -6.09 17.42 -15.30
N HIS A 22 -6.75 18.43 -14.75
CA HIS A 22 -6.48 19.04 -13.44
C HIS A 22 -6.53 18.06 -12.26
N ALA A 23 -7.36 17.01 -12.32
CA ALA A 23 -7.46 16.04 -11.23
C ALA A 23 -6.25 15.08 -11.17
N ALA A 24 -5.57 14.86 -12.29
CA ALA A 24 -4.36 14.03 -12.35
C ALA A 24 -3.13 14.79 -11.85
N GLU A 25 -2.98 16.06 -12.24
CA GLU A 25 -1.89 16.94 -11.80
C GLU A 25 -1.90 17.17 -10.28
N ASP A 26 -3.09 17.34 -9.68
CA ASP A 26 -3.23 17.51 -8.23
C ASP A 26 -2.76 16.28 -7.44
N ILE A 27 -3.05 15.06 -7.90
CA ILE A 27 -2.62 13.85 -7.18
C ILE A 27 -1.12 13.59 -7.30
N GLU A 28 -0.51 13.95 -8.42
CA GLU A 28 0.94 13.85 -8.59
C GLU A 28 1.68 14.79 -7.64
N ALA A 29 1.23 16.04 -7.52
CA ALA A 29 1.80 17.02 -6.58
C ALA A 29 1.68 16.54 -5.12
N LYS A 30 0.53 15.98 -4.72
CA LYS A 30 0.35 15.38 -3.39
C LYS A 30 1.25 14.18 -3.17
N ALA A 31 1.41 13.32 -4.19
CA ALA A 31 2.28 12.15 -4.12
C ALA A 31 3.78 12.52 -3.97
N GLN A 32 4.22 13.65 -4.54
CA GLN A 32 5.59 14.14 -4.37
C GLN A 32 5.91 14.44 -2.89
N ALA A 33 4.96 14.95 -2.12
CA ALA A 33 5.15 15.16 -0.68
C ALA A 33 5.41 13.82 0.07
N CYS A 34 4.73 12.74 -0.35
CA CYS A 34 4.96 11.40 0.21
C CYS A 34 6.33 10.84 -0.21
N ALA A 35 6.76 11.12 -1.45
CA ALA A 35 8.03 10.67 -2.00
C ALA A 35 9.25 11.24 -1.25
N ALA A 36 9.12 12.39 -0.59
CA ALA A 36 10.19 12.98 0.22
C ALA A 36 10.73 11.99 1.28
N CYS A 37 9.88 11.12 1.82
CA CYS A 37 10.28 10.11 2.79
C CYS A 37 10.24 8.69 2.20
N HIS A 38 9.17 8.36 1.46
CA HIS A 38 8.97 7.03 0.88
C HIS A 38 9.79 6.79 -0.41
N GLY A 39 10.50 7.80 -0.89
CA GLY A 39 11.39 7.75 -2.06
C GLY A 39 10.69 8.09 -3.38
N ASP A 40 11.32 8.91 -4.18
CA ASP A 40 10.86 9.32 -5.52
C ASP A 40 10.89 8.17 -6.55
N LYS A 41 11.66 7.13 -6.26
CA LYS A 41 11.74 5.86 -7.01
C LYS A 41 11.31 4.66 -6.19
N GLY A 42 10.53 4.90 -5.11
CA GLY A 42 10.04 3.87 -4.21
C GLY A 42 11.08 3.31 -3.24
N VAL A 43 12.29 3.88 -3.19
CA VAL A 43 13.33 3.52 -2.20
C VAL A 43 13.28 4.51 -1.05
N PRO A 44 12.78 4.12 0.14
CA PRO A 44 12.65 5.02 1.28
C PRO A 44 13.98 5.62 1.73
N THR A 45 13.95 6.85 2.24
CA THR A 45 15.13 7.56 2.78
C THR A 45 15.72 6.85 4.00
N ASP A 46 14.87 6.23 4.82
CA ASP A 46 15.26 5.31 5.90
C ASP A 46 14.41 4.04 5.84
N PRO A 47 14.84 3.00 5.16
CA PRO A 47 14.07 1.76 5.01
C PRO A 47 13.90 0.97 6.32
N LYS A 48 14.59 1.33 7.40
CA LYS A 48 14.42 0.68 8.71
C LYS A 48 13.11 1.08 9.37
N THR A 49 12.67 2.32 9.16
CA THR A 49 11.48 2.89 9.78
C THR A 49 10.38 3.23 8.78
N ILE A 50 10.75 3.57 7.55
CA ILE A 50 9.85 3.99 6.48
C ILE A 50 9.67 2.85 5.48
N PRO A 51 8.44 2.36 5.27
CA PRO A 51 8.21 1.24 4.35
C PRO A 51 8.19 1.69 2.89
N VAL A 52 8.48 0.74 1.98
CA VAL A 52 8.14 0.85 0.57
C VAL A 52 6.62 0.90 0.44
N ILE A 53 6.11 1.90 -0.33
CA ILE A 53 4.69 2.04 -0.65
C ILE A 53 4.40 1.86 -2.15
N TRP A 54 5.41 1.93 -3.02
CA TRP A 54 5.29 1.64 -4.45
C TRP A 54 4.93 0.18 -4.68
N GLY A 55 3.91 -0.08 -5.50
CA GLY A 55 3.46 -1.44 -5.80
C GLY A 55 2.87 -2.20 -4.61
N GLN A 56 2.57 -1.49 -3.52
CA GLN A 56 1.85 -2.07 -2.39
C GLN A 56 0.36 -2.20 -2.71
N GLU A 57 -0.32 -3.14 -2.07
CA GLU A 57 -1.72 -3.40 -2.28
C GLU A 57 -2.59 -2.14 -1.98
N GLN A 58 -3.46 -1.75 -2.93
CA GLN A 58 -4.19 -0.48 -2.90
C GLN A 58 -5.13 -0.37 -1.70
N SER A 59 -5.90 -1.41 -1.41
CA SER A 59 -6.88 -1.37 -0.31
C SER A 59 -6.16 -1.30 1.05
N TYR A 60 -5.00 -1.95 1.15
CA TYR A 60 -4.15 -1.84 2.32
C TYR A 60 -3.62 -0.41 2.49
N LEU A 61 -3.07 0.20 1.44
CA LEU A 61 -2.59 1.60 1.49
C LEU A 61 -3.70 2.55 1.92
N MET A 62 -4.89 2.44 1.29
CA MET A 62 -6.05 3.26 1.63
C MET A 62 -6.46 3.06 3.09
N LYS A 63 -6.54 1.79 3.54
CA LYS A 63 -6.84 1.49 4.94
C LYS A 63 -5.80 2.10 5.88
N GLN A 64 -4.51 1.98 5.60
CA GLN A 64 -3.48 2.53 6.49
C GLN A 64 -3.56 4.06 6.60
N LEU A 65 -3.77 4.77 5.49
CA LEU A 65 -3.97 6.22 5.51
C LEU A 65 -5.19 6.61 6.35
N ARG A 66 -6.30 5.88 6.19
CA ARG A 66 -7.51 6.10 6.99
C ARG A 66 -7.27 5.80 8.48
N ASP A 67 -6.61 4.70 8.79
CA ASP A 67 -6.30 4.31 10.17
C ASP A 67 -5.41 5.34 10.87
N PHE A 68 -4.40 5.88 10.18
CA PHE A 68 -3.57 6.98 10.71
C PHE A 68 -4.39 8.25 10.94
N ARG A 69 -5.30 8.58 10.01
CA ARG A 69 -6.16 9.76 10.12
C ARG A 69 -7.13 9.67 11.30
N ASN A 70 -7.71 8.50 11.52
CA ASN A 70 -8.72 8.27 12.53
C ASN A 70 -8.13 7.86 13.91
N GLY A 71 -6.80 7.66 14.00
CA GLY A 71 -6.14 7.22 15.24
C GLY A 71 -6.22 5.70 15.51
N GLU A 72 -6.76 4.90 14.56
CA GLU A 72 -6.78 3.44 14.66
C GLU A 72 -5.38 2.81 14.51
N ARG A 73 -4.47 3.57 13.91
CA ARG A 73 -3.04 3.32 13.87
C ARG A 73 -2.31 4.61 14.19
N GLU A 74 -1.47 4.59 15.21
CA GLU A 74 -0.72 5.78 15.62
C GLU A 74 0.68 5.84 15.00
N SER A 75 1.09 7.05 14.64
CA SER A 75 2.44 7.39 14.20
C SER A 75 2.67 8.88 14.41
N ALA A 76 3.75 9.24 15.08
CA ALA A 76 4.11 10.65 15.27
C ALA A 76 4.29 11.42 13.95
N VAL A 77 4.63 10.71 12.86
CA VAL A 77 4.83 11.30 11.52
C VAL A 77 3.60 11.14 10.64
N MET A 78 3.07 9.91 10.49
CA MET A 78 2.01 9.64 9.52
C MET A 78 0.63 10.12 9.97
N SER A 79 0.35 10.14 11.29
CA SER A 79 -0.97 10.56 11.76
C SER A 79 -1.27 12.04 11.45
N PRO A 80 -0.38 13.02 11.72
CA PRO A 80 -0.62 14.40 11.31
C PRO A 80 -0.73 14.55 9.78
N ILE A 81 0.14 13.88 9.00
CA ILE A 81 0.07 13.93 7.53
C ILE A 81 -1.28 13.41 7.02
N ALA A 82 -1.74 12.27 7.54
CA ALA A 82 -2.99 11.67 7.09
C ALA A 82 -4.22 12.50 7.48
N LYS A 83 -4.18 13.26 8.57
CA LYS A 83 -5.27 14.17 8.99
C LYS A 83 -5.50 15.32 8.02
N GLU A 84 -4.45 15.79 7.34
CA GLU A 84 -4.54 16.86 6.35
C GLU A 84 -5.11 16.38 4.99
N LEU A 85 -5.21 15.06 4.76
CA LEU A 85 -5.70 14.51 3.50
C LEU A 85 -7.25 14.48 3.48
N ALA A 86 -7.85 14.96 2.40
CA ALA A 86 -9.27 14.77 2.17
C ALA A 86 -9.62 13.28 1.92
N GLU A 87 -10.84 12.84 2.26
CA GLU A 87 -11.25 11.44 2.09
C GLU A 87 -11.08 10.93 0.64
N GLY A 88 -11.41 11.77 -0.33
CA GLY A 88 -11.23 11.45 -1.75
C GLY A 88 -9.76 11.24 -2.14
N ASP A 89 -8.84 11.94 -1.49
CA ASP A 89 -7.40 11.84 -1.77
C ASP A 89 -6.80 10.55 -1.22
N LEU A 90 -7.30 10.00 -0.12
CA LEU A 90 -6.81 8.73 0.42
C LEU A 90 -6.86 7.62 -0.63
N ARG A 91 -7.99 7.51 -1.35
CA ARG A 91 -8.17 6.52 -2.42
C ARG A 91 -7.26 6.80 -3.61
N ARG A 92 -7.14 8.06 -4.03
CA ARG A 92 -6.36 8.48 -5.18
C ARG A 92 -4.87 8.28 -4.94
N ILE A 93 -4.37 8.65 -3.76
CA ILE A 93 -2.97 8.44 -3.33
C ILE A 93 -2.67 6.93 -3.26
N ALA A 94 -3.56 6.14 -2.65
CA ALA A 94 -3.40 4.69 -2.60
C ALA A 94 -3.33 4.07 -3.99
N ALA A 95 -4.21 4.47 -4.92
CA ALA A 95 -4.20 4.02 -6.31
C ALA A 95 -2.92 4.43 -7.04
N TYR A 96 -2.47 5.68 -6.85
CA TYR A 96 -1.25 6.20 -7.46
C TYR A 96 -0.03 5.35 -7.09
N PHE A 97 0.18 5.06 -5.79
CA PHE A 97 1.31 4.27 -5.34
C PHE A 97 1.18 2.79 -5.66
N ALA A 98 -0.02 2.23 -5.61
CA ALA A 98 -0.26 0.83 -5.99
C ALA A 98 0.03 0.55 -7.47
N ALA A 99 -0.18 1.54 -8.35
CA ALA A 99 0.12 1.44 -9.78
C ALA A 99 1.62 1.56 -10.11
N LYS A 100 2.45 1.99 -9.17
CA LYS A 100 3.90 2.06 -9.39
C LYS A 100 4.54 0.66 -9.31
N PRO A 101 5.63 0.41 -10.05
CA PRO A 101 6.34 -0.86 -9.92
C PRO A 101 6.98 -0.98 -8.53
N TRP A 102 6.99 -2.20 -7.99
CA TRP A 102 7.78 -2.46 -6.78
C TRP A 102 9.26 -2.17 -7.08
N PRO A 103 9.97 -1.43 -6.22
CA PRO A 103 11.35 -1.07 -6.50
C PRO A 103 12.24 -2.31 -6.58
N ALA A 104 13.05 -2.37 -7.64
CA ALA A 104 13.99 -3.46 -7.80
C ALA A 104 15.03 -3.43 -6.67
N ARG A 105 15.16 -4.55 -5.98
CA ARG A 105 16.24 -4.77 -5.00
C ARG A 105 17.28 -5.72 -5.60
N ARG A 106 18.53 -5.56 -5.22
CA ARG A 106 19.51 -6.60 -5.50
C ARG A 106 19.08 -7.86 -4.76
N ALA A 107 18.72 -8.89 -5.50
CA ALA A 107 18.44 -10.19 -4.91
C ALA A 107 19.65 -10.66 -4.09
N SER A 108 19.38 -11.22 -2.93
CA SER A 108 20.45 -11.91 -2.18
C SER A 108 20.95 -13.07 -3.01
N ALA A 109 22.25 -13.21 -3.13
CA ALA A 109 22.85 -14.34 -3.86
C ALA A 109 22.39 -15.70 -3.30
N LYS A 110 22.02 -15.75 -2.03
CA LYS A 110 21.44 -16.91 -1.38
C LYS A 110 20.41 -16.44 -0.34
N PRO A 111 19.11 -16.48 -0.64
CA PRO A 111 18.09 -16.16 0.36
C PRO A 111 18.18 -17.15 1.55
N PRO A 112 17.87 -16.71 2.77
CA PRO A 112 17.83 -17.60 3.91
C PRO A 112 16.77 -18.69 3.72
N SER A 113 16.97 -19.84 4.36
CA SER A 113 15.97 -20.91 4.35
C SER A 113 14.66 -20.45 4.98
N PRO A 114 13.49 -20.87 4.46
CA PRO A 114 12.20 -20.52 5.04
C PRO A 114 12.13 -20.91 6.51
N PRO A 115 11.83 -19.99 7.43
CA PRO A 115 11.69 -20.34 8.84
C PRO A 115 10.43 -21.19 9.08
N LYS A 116 10.48 -22.04 10.10
CA LYS A 116 9.33 -22.90 10.48
C LYS A 116 8.07 -22.04 10.68
N GLY A 117 6.98 -22.45 10.08
CA GLY A 117 5.67 -21.79 10.22
C GLY A 117 5.44 -20.61 9.27
N ILE A 118 6.44 -20.14 8.52
CA ILE A 118 6.26 -18.98 7.62
C ILE A 118 5.23 -19.24 6.50
N ALA A 119 5.11 -20.50 6.06
CA ALA A 119 4.20 -20.87 4.97
C ALA A 119 2.72 -20.54 5.26
N GLN A 120 2.29 -20.63 6.53
CA GLN A 120 0.91 -20.31 6.93
C GLN A 120 0.54 -18.84 6.67
N CYS A 121 1.52 -17.92 6.67
CA CYS A 121 1.28 -16.51 6.40
C CYS A 121 0.83 -16.25 4.97
N GLN A 122 1.16 -17.15 4.03
CA GLN A 122 0.75 -17.05 2.63
C GLN A 122 -0.77 -17.23 2.43
N ALA A 123 -1.48 -17.79 3.40
CA ALA A 123 -2.94 -17.89 3.34
C ALA A 123 -3.62 -16.53 3.15
N CYS A 124 -3.06 -15.47 3.76
CA CYS A 124 -3.53 -14.10 3.62
C CYS A 124 -2.60 -13.25 2.74
N HIS A 125 -1.28 -13.35 2.98
CA HIS A 125 -0.29 -12.53 2.27
C HIS A 125 0.06 -13.06 0.86
N GLN A 126 -0.66 -14.07 0.37
CA GLN A 126 -0.57 -14.67 -0.95
C GLN A 126 0.77 -15.39 -1.23
N PRO A 127 0.84 -16.21 -2.28
CA PRO A 127 2.08 -16.90 -2.66
C PRO A 127 3.26 -15.93 -2.80
N ASN A 128 4.42 -16.36 -2.33
CA ASN A 128 5.64 -15.55 -2.29
C ASN A 128 5.49 -14.22 -1.55
N PHE A 129 4.47 -14.06 -0.69
CA PHE A 129 4.21 -12.87 0.12
C PHE A 129 4.03 -11.58 -0.69
N GLN A 130 3.46 -11.72 -1.90
CA GLN A 130 3.24 -10.60 -2.82
C GLN A 130 2.07 -9.70 -2.42
N GLY A 131 1.26 -10.12 -1.45
CA GLY A 131 0.05 -9.40 -1.04
C GLY A 131 -1.13 -9.63 -1.98
N GLY A 132 -2.28 -9.26 -1.50
CA GLY A 132 -3.58 -9.30 -2.20
C GLY A 132 -4.67 -8.93 -1.23
N LEU A 133 -5.83 -8.53 -1.75
CA LEU A 133 -6.94 -8.01 -0.94
C LEU A 133 -7.28 -8.87 0.29
N PRO A 134 -7.30 -8.31 1.50
CA PRO A 134 -6.83 -6.96 1.90
C PRO A 134 -5.41 -6.96 2.49
N ALA A 135 -4.66 -8.06 2.35
CA ALA A 135 -3.37 -8.25 3.01
C ALA A 135 -2.22 -7.60 2.23
N PRO A 136 -1.27 -6.93 2.91
CA PRO A 136 -0.17 -6.27 2.22
C PRO A 136 0.87 -7.24 1.67
N ARG A 137 1.61 -6.78 0.66
CA ARG A 137 2.87 -7.36 0.25
C ARG A 137 3.88 -7.24 1.39
N LEU A 138 4.56 -8.32 1.71
CA LEU A 138 5.63 -8.40 2.70
C LEU A 138 7.00 -8.61 2.05
N ALA A 139 7.04 -9.32 0.93
CA ALA A 139 8.26 -9.62 0.19
C ALA A 139 9.00 -8.33 -0.21
N GLY A 140 10.27 -8.25 0.18
CA GLY A 140 11.14 -7.13 -0.14
C GLY A 140 11.01 -5.90 0.77
N LEU A 141 10.16 -5.89 1.79
CA LEU A 141 10.22 -4.89 2.85
C LEU A 141 11.46 -5.09 3.71
N SER A 142 11.99 -4.03 4.33
CA SER A 142 13.18 -4.18 5.19
C SER A 142 12.90 -5.07 6.40
N SER A 143 13.91 -5.81 6.84
CA SER A 143 13.80 -6.68 8.01
C SER A 143 13.49 -5.91 9.28
N GLU A 144 14.05 -4.72 9.44
CA GLU A 144 13.88 -3.85 10.60
C GLU A 144 12.43 -3.34 10.68
N TYR A 145 11.88 -2.84 9.56
CA TYR A 145 10.49 -2.41 9.50
C TYR A 145 9.52 -3.58 9.78
N LEU A 146 9.81 -4.76 9.22
CA LEU A 146 8.99 -5.96 9.45
C LEU A 146 9.03 -6.39 10.92
N VAL A 147 10.21 -6.44 11.55
CA VAL A 147 10.35 -6.78 12.98
C VAL A 147 9.57 -5.78 13.84
N ALA A 148 9.77 -4.47 13.59
CA ALA A 148 9.06 -3.43 14.33
C ALA A 148 7.54 -3.54 14.19
N SER A 149 7.04 -3.78 12.98
CA SER A 149 5.60 -3.96 12.72
C SER A 149 5.04 -5.22 13.40
N MET A 150 5.75 -6.34 13.32
CA MET A 150 5.34 -7.59 13.99
C MET A 150 5.35 -7.45 15.51
N ARG A 151 6.35 -6.75 16.07
CA ARG A 151 6.42 -6.44 17.50
C ARG A 151 5.25 -5.55 17.93
N ALA A 152 4.96 -4.49 17.16
CA ALA A 152 3.85 -3.59 17.47
C ALA A 152 2.51 -4.32 17.52
N PHE A 153 2.28 -5.31 16.65
CA PHE A 153 1.11 -6.18 16.75
C PHE A 153 1.16 -7.10 17.97
N ALA A 154 2.32 -7.70 18.27
CA ALA A 154 2.47 -8.61 19.41
C ALA A 154 2.28 -7.92 20.77
N THR A 155 2.61 -6.64 20.86
CA THR A 155 2.48 -5.82 22.08
C THR A 155 1.22 -4.95 22.10
N GLU A 156 0.33 -5.14 21.12
CA GLU A 156 -0.92 -4.37 20.96
C GLU A 156 -0.72 -2.84 20.82
N GLN A 157 0.49 -2.39 20.52
CA GLN A 157 0.76 -1.00 20.10
C GLN A 157 0.17 -0.72 18.70
N ARG A 158 -0.11 -1.78 17.93
CA ARG A 158 -0.79 -1.75 16.67
C ARG A 158 -1.94 -2.74 16.69
N THR A 159 -3.17 -2.25 16.62
CA THR A 159 -4.40 -3.05 16.76
C THR A 159 -5.34 -2.93 15.56
N ASN A 160 -4.94 -2.20 14.52
CA ASN A 160 -5.75 -1.92 13.35
C ASN A 160 -5.96 -3.13 12.40
N ASN A 161 -5.80 -4.34 12.93
CA ASN A 161 -6.16 -5.61 12.31
C ASN A 161 -6.50 -6.61 13.42
N LEU A 162 -7.59 -7.35 13.26
CA LEU A 162 -8.12 -8.23 14.30
C LEU A 162 -7.32 -9.55 14.48
N ASP A 163 -6.63 -10.00 13.43
CA ASP A 163 -5.96 -11.29 13.42
C ASP A 163 -4.45 -11.18 13.71
N MET A 164 -3.81 -10.13 13.16
CA MET A 164 -2.36 -9.98 13.26
C MET A 164 -1.83 -9.97 14.71
N PRO A 165 -2.49 -9.34 15.70
CA PRO A 165 -2.03 -9.45 17.10
C PRO A 165 -1.92 -10.89 17.58
N LYS A 166 -2.94 -11.70 17.34
CA LYS A 166 -2.98 -13.13 17.75
C LYS A 166 -1.83 -13.93 17.13
N PHE A 167 -1.61 -13.76 15.82
CA PHE A 167 -0.50 -14.43 15.14
C PHE A 167 0.86 -13.97 15.66
N MET A 168 1.02 -12.69 15.94
CA MET A 168 2.31 -12.16 16.39
C MET A 168 2.60 -12.47 17.85
N GLN A 169 1.58 -12.55 18.71
CA GLN A 169 1.71 -13.00 20.10
C GLN A 169 2.12 -14.48 20.20
N ALA A 170 1.66 -15.32 19.26
CA ALA A 170 2.05 -16.74 19.22
C ALA A 170 3.52 -16.97 18.81
N LEU A 171 4.22 -15.94 18.36
CA LEU A 171 5.62 -16.02 17.92
C LEU A 171 6.56 -15.40 18.97
N THR A 172 7.69 -16.06 19.21
CA THR A 172 8.79 -15.46 19.98
C THR A 172 9.47 -14.34 19.16
N GLU A 173 10.19 -13.45 19.82
CA GLU A 173 10.98 -12.39 19.17
C GLU A 173 11.98 -12.97 18.15
N ARG A 174 12.61 -14.08 18.50
CA ARG A 174 13.55 -14.79 17.61
C ARG A 174 12.86 -15.29 16.33
N GLN A 175 11.62 -15.80 16.44
CA GLN A 175 10.85 -16.25 15.27
C GLN A 175 10.43 -15.07 14.41
N ARG A 176 9.92 -13.99 15.00
CA ARG A 176 9.59 -12.74 14.25
C ARG A 176 10.81 -12.22 13.48
N SER A 177 11.98 -12.18 14.15
CA SER A 177 13.23 -11.74 13.50
C SER A 177 13.67 -12.68 12.37
N ALA A 178 13.51 -13.99 12.51
CA ALA A 178 13.82 -14.95 11.45
C ALA A 178 12.87 -14.77 10.25
N MET A 179 11.58 -14.61 10.48
CA MET A 179 10.59 -14.36 9.43
C MET A 179 10.85 -13.04 8.70
N ALA A 180 11.20 -11.97 9.42
CA ALA A 180 11.52 -10.68 8.84
C ALA A 180 12.74 -10.76 7.90
N ARG A 181 13.81 -11.43 8.33
CA ARG A 181 15.01 -11.63 7.47
C ARG A 181 14.68 -12.43 6.21
N TYR A 182 13.88 -13.48 6.34
CA TYR A 182 13.44 -14.25 5.18
C TYR A 182 12.64 -13.39 4.20
N LEU A 183 11.59 -12.72 4.68
CA LEU A 183 10.71 -11.88 3.86
C LEU A 183 11.45 -10.72 3.18
N SER A 184 12.45 -10.15 3.87
CA SER A 184 13.23 -9.06 3.30
C SER A 184 14.19 -9.51 2.20
N ALA A 185 14.50 -10.81 2.10
CA ALA A 185 15.39 -11.37 1.10
C ALA A 185 14.64 -11.84 -0.18
N LEU A 186 13.31 -11.85 -0.16
CA LEU A 186 12.46 -12.14 -1.31
C LEU A 186 12.30 -10.87 -2.18
#